data_11029a8e13ef4e7d7ff2352d6d054c46
#
_entry.id   11029a8e13ef4e7d7ff2352d6d054c46
#
_cell.length_a   1.000
_cell.length_b   1.000
_cell.length_c   1.000
_cell.angle_alpha   90.00
_cell.angle_beta   90.00
_cell.angle_gamma   90.00
#
_symmetry.space_group_name_H-M   'P 1'
#
loop_
_entity.id
_entity.type
_entity.pdbx_description
1 polymer ?
#
loop_
_entity_poly.entity_id
_entity_poly.type
_entity_poly.pdbx_seq_one_letter_code
_entity_poly.pdbx_strand_id
1 'polypeptide(L)'
;MKVLVAADALWVRQQVRASLVGPGQEVLEVTRGQDVRGAVAEHEPDLVILDLQIGNMGGIAVAIDLHLEESGGRLPHVPILLLLDREADRFLARRAATEAVLVKPFDPGTLRRTVKRVVGGGDGSAQPSRLMSSEGADLQ
;
A
#
# COMPACT_ATOMS: atom_id res chain seq x y z
N MET A 1 -0.24 -14.74 1.84
CA MET A 1 -0.53 -13.38 1.35
C MET A 1 0.59 -12.95 0.40
N LYS A 2 0.22 -12.38 -0.71
CA LYS A 2 1.18 -11.92 -1.71
C LYS A 2 1.22 -10.39 -1.67
N VAL A 3 2.40 -9.82 -1.42
CA VAL A 3 2.59 -8.38 -1.31
C VAL A 3 3.58 -7.93 -2.38
N LEU A 4 3.23 -6.87 -3.11
CA LEU A 4 4.12 -6.23 -4.07
C LEU A 4 4.65 -4.96 -3.43
N VAL A 5 5.98 -4.84 -3.30
CA VAL A 5 6.60 -3.63 -2.80
C VAL A 5 7.32 -2.92 -3.94
N ALA A 6 7.03 -1.63 -4.10
CA ALA A 6 7.64 -0.80 -5.12
C ALA A 6 8.43 0.31 -4.43
N ALA A 7 9.74 0.25 -4.51
CA ALA A 7 10.62 1.22 -3.88
C ALA A 7 11.96 1.22 -4.61
N ASP A 8 12.51 2.40 -4.80
CA ASP A 8 13.83 2.56 -5.41
C ASP A 8 14.93 2.10 -4.45
N ALA A 9 14.82 2.48 -3.18
CA ALA A 9 15.85 2.21 -2.20
C ALA A 9 15.82 0.75 -1.74
N LEU A 10 16.96 0.09 -1.82
CA LEU A 10 17.11 -1.30 -1.40
C LEU A 10 16.72 -1.49 0.07
N TRP A 11 17.10 -0.55 0.95
CA TRP A 11 16.83 -0.72 2.38
C TRP A 11 15.33 -0.75 2.68
N VAL A 12 14.50 -0.03 1.89
CA VAL A 12 13.05 -0.04 2.06
C VAL A 12 12.52 -1.43 1.70
N ARG A 13 12.95 -1.96 0.54
CA ARG A 13 12.50 -3.28 0.11
C ARG A 13 12.91 -4.37 1.09
N GLN A 14 14.13 -4.28 1.61
CA GLN A 14 14.63 -5.24 2.60
C GLN A 14 13.84 -5.16 3.91
N GLN A 15 13.51 -3.95 4.34
CA GLN A 15 12.75 -3.78 5.58
C GLN A 15 11.34 -4.34 5.45
N VAL A 16 10.70 -4.10 4.31
CA VAL A 16 9.37 -4.66 4.07
C VAL A 16 9.43 -6.18 4.06
N ARG A 17 10.40 -6.74 3.33
CA ARG A 17 10.55 -8.19 3.24
C ARG A 17 10.79 -8.81 4.60
N ALA A 18 11.69 -8.22 5.38
CA ALA A 18 12.02 -8.74 6.71
C ALA A 18 10.82 -8.66 7.66
N SER A 19 9.99 -7.63 7.52
CA SER A 19 8.83 -7.43 8.39
C SER A 19 7.70 -8.40 8.09
N LEU A 20 7.63 -8.90 6.86
CA LEU A 20 6.51 -9.73 6.41
C LEU A 20 6.92 -11.19 6.18
N VAL A 21 8.05 -11.60 6.75
CA VAL A 21 8.50 -12.99 6.62
C VAL A 21 7.57 -13.90 7.43
N GLY A 22 7.29 -15.10 6.89
CA GLY A 22 6.46 -16.07 7.59
C GLY A 22 5.84 -17.07 6.62
N PRO A 23 5.22 -18.13 7.16
CA PRO A 23 4.58 -19.14 6.31
C PRO A 23 3.45 -18.52 5.48
N GLY A 24 3.42 -18.88 4.22
CA GLY A 24 2.39 -18.38 3.31
C GLY A 24 2.58 -16.95 2.87
N GLN A 25 3.68 -16.30 3.23
CA GLN A 25 3.95 -14.93 2.82
C GLN A 25 4.86 -14.91 1.60
N GLU A 26 4.52 -14.08 0.65
CA GLU A 26 5.34 -13.88 -0.56
C GLU A 26 5.46 -12.38 -0.79
N VAL A 27 6.69 -11.88 -0.95
CA VAL A 27 6.96 -10.48 -1.22
C VAL A 27 7.64 -10.37 -2.57
N LEU A 28 7.01 -9.62 -3.48
CA LEU A 28 7.55 -9.34 -4.81
C LEU A 28 8.06 -7.90 -4.81
N GLU A 29 9.11 -7.63 -5.56
CA GLU A 29 9.75 -6.31 -5.56
C GLU A 29 9.83 -5.75 -6.96
N VAL A 30 9.51 -4.45 -7.10
CA VAL A 30 9.81 -3.68 -8.30
C VAL A 30 10.51 -2.39 -7.87
N THR A 31 11.35 -1.85 -8.75
CA THR A 31 12.16 -0.68 -8.40
C THR A 31 11.74 0.57 -9.16
N ARG A 32 10.85 0.45 -10.14
CA ARG A 32 10.40 1.58 -10.94
C ARG A 32 8.88 1.65 -10.95
N GLY A 33 8.36 2.87 -10.88
CA GLY A 33 6.92 3.06 -10.82
C GLY A 33 6.19 2.53 -12.05
N GLN A 34 6.79 2.65 -13.23
CA GLN A 34 6.15 2.18 -14.46
C GLN A 34 6.02 0.67 -14.52
N ASP A 35 6.70 -0.08 -13.65
CA ASP A 35 6.60 -1.54 -13.64
C ASP A 35 5.48 -2.04 -12.73
N VAL A 36 4.88 -1.17 -11.92
CA VAL A 36 3.88 -1.59 -10.93
C VAL A 36 2.62 -2.10 -11.59
N ARG A 37 2.11 -1.38 -12.58
CA ARG A 37 0.87 -1.77 -13.27
C ARG A 37 0.97 -3.18 -13.84
N GLY A 38 2.07 -3.46 -14.56
CA GLY A 38 2.28 -4.78 -15.14
C GLY A 38 2.42 -5.87 -14.10
N ALA A 39 3.10 -5.55 -12.97
CA ALA A 39 3.26 -6.52 -11.90
C ALA A 39 1.92 -6.83 -11.22
N VAL A 40 1.06 -5.83 -11.04
CA VAL A 40 -0.27 -6.05 -10.49
C VAL A 40 -1.08 -6.94 -11.42
N ALA A 41 -1.02 -6.68 -12.73
CA ALA A 41 -1.74 -7.48 -13.71
C ALA A 41 -1.26 -8.93 -13.72
N GLU A 42 0.04 -9.11 -13.64
CA GLU A 42 0.64 -10.44 -13.76
C GLU A 42 0.47 -11.27 -12.48
N HIS A 43 0.71 -10.66 -11.32
CA HIS A 43 0.82 -11.42 -10.07
C HIS A 43 -0.41 -11.32 -9.19
N GLU A 44 -1.30 -10.37 -9.43
CA GLU A 44 -2.53 -10.15 -8.66
C GLU A 44 -2.27 -10.16 -7.15
N PRO A 45 -1.41 -9.24 -6.66
CA PRO A 45 -1.07 -9.23 -5.24
C PRO A 45 -2.27 -8.84 -4.37
N ASP A 46 -2.20 -9.25 -3.11
CA ASP A 46 -3.23 -8.91 -2.12
C ASP A 46 -3.06 -7.49 -1.59
N LEU A 47 -1.86 -6.93 -1.75
CA LEU A 47 -1.52 -5.60 -1.25
C LEU A 47 -0.37 -5.05 -2.07
N VAL A 48 -0.42 -3.74 -2.36
CA VAL A 48 0.71 -3.03 -2.96
C VAL A 48 1.24 -2.03 -1.94
N ILE A 49 2.54 -2.09 -1.66
CA ILE A 49 3.21 -1.12 -0.81
C ILE A 49 4.05 -0.23 -1.73
N LEU A 50 3.74 1.06 -1.75
CA LEU A 50 4.42 2.03 -2.60
C LEU A 50 5.24 2.98 -1.75
N ASP A 51 6.52 3.11 -2.07
CA ASP A 51 7.34 4.16 -1.48
C ASP A 51 6.99 5.47 -2.17
N LEU A 52 6.93 6.56 -1.41
CA LEU A 52 6.75 7.88 -1.99
C LEU A 52 7.85 8.18 -3.01
N GLN A 53 9.07 7.71 -2.75
CA GLN A 53 10.22 7.89 -3.62
C GLN A 53 10.45 6.64 -4.47
N ILE A 54 9.88 6.61 -5.66
CA ILE A 54 10.11 5.53 -6.62
C ILE A 54 10.72 6.16 -7.87
N GLY A 55 11.73 5.51 -8.44
CA GLY A 55 12.38 6.02 -9.64
C GLY A 55 11.42 6.18 -10.81
N ASN A 56 11.58 7.24 -11.55
CA ASN A 56 10.86 7.62 -12.76
C ASN A 56 9.40 8.04 -12.53
N MET A 57 8.75 7.51 -11.51
CA MET A 57 7.35 7.79 -11.26
C MET A 57 7.12 7.70 -9.76
N GLY A 58 6.77 8.79 -9.12
CA GLY A 58 6.57 8.82 -7.67
C GLY A 58 5.41 7.97 -7.21
N GLY A 59 5.42 7.60 -5.93
CA GLY A 59 4.41 6.71 -5.37
C GLY A 59 2.99 7.25 -5.50
N ILE A 60 2.81 8.56 -5.36
CA ILE A 60 1.48 9.16 -5.51
C ILE A 60 0.97 8.99 -6.94
N ALA A 61 1.83 9.22 -7.93
CA ALA A 61 1.45 9.05 -9.32
C ALA A 61 1.12 7.60 -9.64
N VAL A 62 1.88 6.66 -9.07
CA VAL A 62 1.60 5.24 -9.26
C VAL A 62 0.24 4.87 -8.66
N ALA A 63 -0.08 5.37 -7.47
CA ALA A 63 -1.37 5.09 -6.84
C ALA A 63 -2.52 5.63 -7.68
N ILE A 64 -2.37 6.85 -8.22
CA ILE A 64 -3.39 7.43 -9.09
C ILE A 64 -3.55 6.58 -10.35
N ASP A 65 -2.45 6.13 -10.93
CA ASP A 65 -2.48 5.28 -12.11
C ASP A 65 -3.24 3.98 -11.84
N LEU A 66 -2.99 3.34 -10.69
CA LEU A 66 -3.69 2.11 -10.33
C LEU A 66 -5.19 2.34 -10.17
N HIS A 67 -5.58 3.47 -9.57
CA HIS A 67 -6.99 3.81 -9.42
C HIS A 67 -7.66 4.02 -10.77
N LEU A 68 -6.97 4.68 -11.70
CA LEU A 68 -7.50 4.89 -13.04
C LEU A 68 -7.68 3.57 -13.78
N GLU A 69 -6.72 2.66 -13.65
CA GLU A 69 -6.80 1.35 -14.28
C GLU A 69 -7.93 0.51 -13.70
N GLU A 70 -8.13 0.61 -12.39
CA GLU A 70 -9.24 -0.07 -11.73
C GLU A 70 -10.58 0.50 -12.22
N SER A 71 -10.71 1.81 -12.27
CA SER A 71 -11.94 2.48 -12.72
C SER A 71 -12.26 2.14 -14.16
N GLY A 72 -11.24 1.93 -14.98
CA GLY A 72 -11.42 1.55 -16.37
C GLY A 72 -11.68 0.06 -16.59
N GLY A 73 -11.69 -0.72 -15.52
CA GLY A 73 -11.91 -2.16 -15.62
C GLY A 73 -10.69 -2.93 -16.14
N ARG A 74 -9.52 -2.30 -16.17
CA ARG A 74 -8.31 -2.94 -16.71
C ARG A 74 -7.49 -3.65 -15.64
N LEU A 75 -7.66 -3.27 -14.37
CA LEU A 75 -7.01 -3.95 -13.23
C LEU A 75 -8.06 -4.18 -12.15
N PRO A 76 -7.88 -5.24 -11.34
CA PRO A 76 -8.72 -5.43 -10.17
C PRO A 76 -8.40 -4.38 -9.11
N HIS A 77 -9.29 -4.22 -8.15
CA HIS A 77 -8.99 -3.42 -6.97
C HIS A 77 -7.89 -4.10 -6.17
N VAL A 78 -6.89 -3.32 -5.74
CA VAL A 78 -5.87 -3.80 -4.82
C VAL A 78 -5.65 -2.71 -3.77
N PRO A 79 -5.64 -3.07 -2.48
CA PRO A 79 -5.36 -2.07 -1.44
C PRO A 79 -3.93 -1.58 -1.55
N ILE A 80 -3.73 -0.31 -1.22
CA ILE A 80 -2.42 0.35 -1.33
C ILE A 80 -2.02 0.91 0.03
N LEU A 81 -0.80 0.61 0.43
CA LEU A 81 -0.14 1.22 1.58
C LEU A 81 0.98 2.11 1.05
N LEU A 82 0.93 3.40 1.38
CA LEU A 82 1.93 4.36 0.90
C LEU A 82 2.91 4.67 2.02
N LEU A 83 4.21 4.58 1.73
CA LEU A 83 5.27 4.89 2.69
C LEU A 83 5.75 6.31 2.44
N LEU A 84 5.66 7.15 3.46
CA LEU A 84 5.99 8.57 3.38
C LEU A 84 7.33 8.85 4.04
N ASP A 85 7.99 9.92 3.61
CA ASP A 85 9.27 10.32 4.21
C ASP A 85 9.08 11.17 5.46
N ARG A 86 8.01 11.97 5.52
CA ARG A 86 7.76 12.90 6.61
C ARG A 86 6.28 12.98 6.91
N GLU A 87 5.95 13.39 8.14
CA GLU A 87 4.55 13.63 8.52
C GLU A 87 3.87 14.64 7.60
N ALA A 88 4.62 15.66 7.16
CA ALA A 88 4.07 16.68 6.27
C ALA A 88 3.58 16.08 4.94
N ASP A 89 4.12 14.95 4.53
CA ASP A 89 3.73 14.31 3.28
C ASP A 89 2.30 13.74 3.33
N ARG A 90 1.71 13.59 4.51
CA ARG A 90 0.34 13.10 4.64
C ARG A 90 -0.65 13.98 3.87
N PHE A 91 -0.36 15.27 3.81
CA PHE A 91 -1.21 16.19 3.06
C PHE A 91 -1.22 15.84 1.57
N LEU A 92 -0.05 15.56 1.01
CA LEU A 92 0.04 15.16 -0.40
C LEU A 92 -0.56 13.77 -0.63
N ALA A 93 -0.40 12.88 0.33
CA ALA A 93 -0.85 11.50 0.19
C ALA A 93 -2.36 11.39 0.08
N ARG A 94 -3.11 12.38 0.54
CA ARG A 94 -4.57 12.35 0.43
C ARG A 94 -5.05 12.26 -1.01
N ARG A 95 -4.27 12.82 -1.93
CA ARG A 95 -4.61 12.78 -3.36
C ARG A 95 -4.49 11.37 -3.93
N ALA A 96 -3.66 10.56 -3.31
CA ALA A 96 -3.44 9.18 -3.77
C ALA A 96 -4.57 8.25 -3.35
N ALA A 97 -5.38 8.66 -2.36
CA ALA A 97 -6.54 7.88 -1.88
C ALA A 97 -6.16 6.45 -1.56
N THR A 98 -5.05 6.26 -0.82
CA THR A 98 -4.59 4.94 -0.43
C THR A 98 -5.28 4.48 0.84
N GLU A 99 -5.33 3.17 1.06
CA GLU A 99 -6.00 2.59 2.23
C GLU A 99 -5.27 2.92 3.53
N ALA A 100 -3.95 3.11 3.46
CA ALA A 100 -3.18 3.47 4.63
C ALA A 100 -1.90 4.16 4.23
N VAL A 101 -1.30 4.86 5.19
CA VAL A 101 0.03 5.46 5.03
C VAL A 101 0.85 5.13 6.27
N LEU A 102 2.17 5.04 6.09
CA LEU A 102 3.13 4.95 7.20
C LEU A 102 4.26 5.91 6.92
N VAL A 103 4.71 6.61 7.95
CA VAL A 103 5.84 7.53 7.83
C VAL A 103 7.11 6.81 8.27
N LYS A 104 8.15 6.90 7.45
CA LYS A 104 9.48 6.34 7.78
C LYS A 104 10.15 7.19 8.85
N PRO A 105 10.91 6.60 9.75
CA PRO A 105 11.09 5.17 9.94
C PRO A 105 9.90 4.54 10.67
N PHE A 106 9.62 3.29 10.35
CA PHE A 106 8.58 2.53 11.05
C PHE A 106 9.19 1.22 11.54
N ASP A 107 8.63 0.68 12.61
CA ASP A 107 9.12 -0.61 13.10
C ASP A 107 8.35 -1.77 12.43
N PRO A 108 8.92 -2.98 12.44
CA PRO A 108 8.29 -4.13 11.79
C PRO A 108 6.90 -4.45 12.34
N GLY A 109 6.70 -4.26 13.65
CA GLY A 109 5.40 -4.53 14.26
C GLY A 109 4.32 -3.59 13.74
N THR A 110 4.66 -2.31 13.59
CA THR A 110 3.72 -1.31 13.05
C THR A 110 3.36 -1.67 11.61
N LEU A 111 4.35 -2.05 10.80
CA LEU A 111 4.08 -2.44 9.43
C LEU A 111 3.15 -3.66 9.37
N ARG A 112 3.45 -4.70 10.17
CA ARG A 112 2.63 -5.90 10.17
C ARG A 112 1.18 -5.61 10.58
N ARG A 113 0.99 -4.78 11.61
CA ARG A 113 -0.35 -4.42 12.07
C ARG A 113 -1.11 -3.64 11.02
N THR A 114 -0.42 -2.71 10.36
CA THR A 114 -1.05 -1.90 9.30
C THR A 114 -1.45 -2.78 8.12
N VAL A 115 -0.56 -3.68 7.70
CA VAL A 115 -0.85 -4.60 6.60
C VAL A 115 -2.05 -5.48 6.94
N LYS A 116 -2.06 -6.04 8.13
CA LYS A 116 -3.15 -6.90 8.57
C LYS A 116 -4.48 -6.16 8.59
N ARG A 117 -4.48 -4.92 9.07
CA ARG A 117 -5.68 -4.11 9.10
C ARG A 117 -6.19 -3.79 7.70
N VAL A 118 -5.28 -3.42 6.80
CA VAL A 118 -5.65 -3.04 5.44
C VAL A 118 -6.21 -4.22 4.66
N VAL A 119 -5.52 -5.36 4.73
CA VAL A 119 -5.92 -6.54 3.97
C VAL A 119 -7.15 -7.20 4.61
N GLY A 120 -7.14 -7.35 5.93
CA GLY A 120 -8.22 -8.05 6.60
C GLY A 120 -9.46 -7.19 6.83
N GLY A 121 -9.26 -5.90 7.11
CA GLY A 121 -10.34 -4.99 7.43
C GLY A 121 -11.01 -4.39 6.22
N GLY A 122 -10.44 -4.61 5.08
CA GLY A 122 -11.00 -4.05 3.85
C GLY A 122 -12.40 -4.56 3.58
N ASP A 123 -12.84 -5.51 4.37
CA ASP A 123 -14.20 -5.90 4.25
C ASP A 123 -15.07 -5.15 5.23
N GLY A 124 -14.63 -5.03 5.50
CA GLY A 124 -15.11 -4.49 6.08
C GLY A 124 -15.57 -4.25 6.83
N SER A 125 -15.44 -4.56 6.83
CA SER A 125 -15.72 -4.23 7.63
C SER A 125 -15.67 -3.87 8.33
N ALA A 126 -15.71 -3.78 8.10
CA ALA A 126 -15.56 -3.30 8.82
C ALA A 126 -15.49 -2.54 9.24
N GLN A 127 -15.57 -2.46 9.14
CA GLN A 127 -15.45 -1.67 9.61
C GLN A 127 -15.32 -0.83 9.77
N PRO A 128 -15.82 -0.76 9.83
CA PRO A 128 -15.78 0.08 10.10
C PRO A 128 -15.53 0.68 10.03
N SER A 129 -15.85 0.46 10.04
CA SER A 129 -15.70 1.16 10.19
C SER A 129 -15.63 1.83 10.03
N ARG A 130 -15.98 1.72 10.12
CA ARG A 130 -16.07 2.38 10.19
C ARG A 130 -15.90 3.06 10.40
N LEU A 131 -16.26 2.67 10.31
CA LEU A 131 -16.30 3.25 10.63
C LEU A 131 -16.21 3.86 10.73
N MET A 132 -16.48 3.64 10.76
CA MET A 132 -16.57 4.18 11.09
C MET A 132 -16.34 4.80 11.20
N SER A 133 -16.69 4.39 11.31
CA SER A 133 -16.81 4.92 11.64
C SER A 133 -16.70 5.37 11.71
N SER A 134 -16.95 5.07 11.79
CA SER A 134 -17.11 5.50 12.16
C SER A 134 -17.02 5.90 12.27
N GLU A 135 -17.17 5.47 12.54
CA GLU A 135 -17.49 5.83 12.94
C GLU A 135 -17.19 6.33 12.98
N GLY A 136 -17.89 6.06 12.80
CA GLY A 136 -17.79 6.68 13.14
C GLY A 136 -17.73 6.88 13.13
N ALA A 137 -17.83 6.68 13.12
CA ALA A 137 -17.81 6.87 13.36
C ALA A 137 -17.64 6.95 13.38
N ASP A 138 -17.92 6.57 13.65
CA ASP A 138 -17.99 6.62 13.95
C ASP A 138 -17.78 6.71 13.84
N LEU A 139 -17.99 6.58 13.87
CA LEU A 139 -18.01 6.71 14.10
C LEU A 139 -17.78 6.87 14.02
N GLN A 140 -17.94 6.61 14.19
CA GLN A 140 -17.93 6.69 14.46
C GLN A 140 -17.48 6.78 14.21
#